data_5f99ef15d572bb4549f19774a42b05ce
#
_entry.id   5f99ef15d572bb4549f19774a42b05ce
#
_cell.length_a   1.000
_cell.length_b   1.000
_cell.length_c   1.000
_cell.angle_alpha   90.00
_cell.angle_beta   90.00
_cell.angle_gamma   90.00
#
_symmetry.space_group_name_H-M   'P 1'
#
loop_
_entity.id
_entity.type
_entity.pdbx_description
1 polymer ?
#
loop_
_entity_poly.entity_id
_entity_poly.type
_entity_poly.pdbx_seq_one_letter_code
_entity_poly.pdbx_strand_id
1 'polypeptide(L)'
;MGSEMCIRDSYRGNCTELCGKNHGFMPVVVKVVEKDEYNDWVLAKKEEAIKLAELTEKEWSLAELTQRGEGVYQKNCVACHQMNGEGLPPIFPALAGSDIVMFDKDRNVEILMEGVQGAAMQSFANQLSEVDMAAVITYTRQAWGNAENGDGEYVVPSDIVEYKKPKI
;
A
#
# COMPACT_ATOMS: atom_id res chain seq x y z
N MET A 1 8.50 -48.12 14.90
CA MET A 1 7.41 -47.18 15.13
C MET A 1 7.93 -45.81 14.68
N GLY A 2 7.67 -45.46 13.44
CA GLY A 2 7.97 -44.10 12.92
C GLY A 2 6.92 -43.15 13.46
N SER A 3 7.31 -42.19 14.25
CA SER A 3 6.43 -41.10 14.63
C SER A 3 6.17 -40.21 13.39
N GLU A 4 5.08 -40.44 12.73
CA GLU A 4 4.59 -39.50 11.71
C GLU A 4 4.12 -38.24 12.43
N MET A 5 5.07 -37.36 12.76
CA MET A 5 4.76 -36.07 13.41
C MET A 5 4.69 -34.89 12.44
N CYS A 6 4.46 -35.15 11.17
CA CYS A 6 4.12 -34.09 10.23
C CYS A 6 2.62 -34.15 9.90
N ILE A 7 1.80 -33.74 10.85
CA ILE A 7 0.39 -33.51 10.55
C ILE A 7 0.32 -32.29 9.65
N ARG A 8 -0.15 -32.53 8.42
CA ARG A 8 -0.42 -31.46 7.43
C ARG A 8 -1.64 -30.71 7.88
N ASP A 9 -1.45 -29.57 8.50
CA ASP A 9 -2.51 -28.74 9.06
C ASP A 9 -2.08 -27.28 9.13
N SER A 10 -3.01 -26.43 9.52
CA SER A 10 -2.77 -25.03 9.79
C SER A 10 -2.72 -24.78 11.29
N TYR A 11 -1.57 -24.36 11.77
CA TYR A 11 -1.34 -24.02 13.18
C TYR A 11 -1.47 -22.51 13.35
N ARG A 12 -2.30 -22.11 14.32
CA ARG A 12 -2.56 -20.69 14.61
C ARG A 12 -1.92 -20.33 15.95
N GLY A 13 -1.28 -19.16 15.95
CA GLY A 13 -0.69 -18.57 17.14
C GLY A 13 -0.95 -17.08 17.20
N ASN A 14 -0.76 -16.51 18.36
CA ASN A 14 -0.79 -15.07 18.59
C ASN A 14 0.47 -14.66 19.34
N CYS A 15 0.83 -13.39 19.30
CA CYS A 15 1.86 -12.84 20.16
C CYS A 15 1.43 -12.97 21.63
N THR A 16 2.27 -13.53 22.48
CA THR A 16 1.98 -13.77 23.89
C THR A 16 2.69 -12.79 24.83
N GLU A 17 3.57 -11.95 24.29
CA GLU A 17 4.32 -10.94 25.02
C GLU A 17 3.97 -9.56 24.51
N LEU A 18 3.83 -8.57 25.39
CA LEU A 18 3.49 -7.20 25.01
C LEU A 18 4.57 -6.58 24.12
N CYS A 19 4.25 -6.38 22.81
CA CYS A 19 5.22 -5.98 21.80
C CYS A 19 4.90 -4.64 21.11
N GLY A 20 3.87 -3.93 21.56
CA GLY A 20 3.52 -2.61 21.03
C GLY A 20 2.03 -2.41 20.71
N LYS A 21 1.73 -1.30 20.02
CA LYS A 21 0.36 -0.80 19.78
C LYS A 21 -0.58 -1.82 19.10
N ASN A 22 -0.05 -2.67 18.23
CA ASN A 22 -0.84 -3.64 17.47
C ASN A 22 -0.70 -5.09 18.00
N HIS A 23 -0.30 -5.25 19.24
CA HIS A 23 -0.07 -6.55 19.89
C HIS A 23 -1.23 -7.56 19.69
N GLY A 24 -2.48 -7.13 19.81
CA GLY A 24 -3.66 -7.98 19.61
C GLY A 24 -4.01 -8.30 18.15
N PHE A 25 -3.35 -7.68 17.19
CA PHE A 25 -3.67 -7.76 15.75
C PHE A 25 -2.56 -8.39 14.91
N MET A 26 -1.75 -9.25 15.53
CA MET A 26 -0.63 -9.94 14.84
C MET A 26 -0.77 -11.47 14.93
N PRO A 27 -1.81 -12.06 14.31
CA PRO A 27 -1.96 -13.50 14.28
C PRO A 27 -0.86 -14.12 13.42
N VAL A 28 -0.39 -15.29 13.85
CA VAL A 28 0.54 -16.13 13.10
C VAL A 28 -0.21 -17.38 12.62
N VAL A 29 -0.05 -17.72 11.33
CA VAL A 29 -0.56 -18.97 10.77
C VAL A 29 0.59 -19.69 10.09
N VAL A 30 0.90 -20.88 10.59
CA VAL A 30 1.88 -21.79 10.00
C VAL A 30 1.11 -22.91 9.29
N LYS A 31 1.22 -22.98 7.97
CA LYS A 31 0.63 -24.05 7.16
C LYS A 31 1.70 -25.08 6.82
N VAL A 32 1.53 -26.29 7.27
CA VAL A 32 2.40 -27.42 6.91
C VAL A 32 1.82 -28.08 5.67
N VAL A 33 2.61 -28.13 4.61
CA VAL A 33 2.20 -28.62 3.29
C VAL A 33 3.19 -29.66 2.77
N GLU A 34 2.82 -30.37 1.71
CA GLU A 34 3.74 -31.23 0.96
C GLU A 34 4.84 -30.41 0.32
N LYS A 35 5.98 -31.08 0.10
CA LYS A 35 7.15 -30.47 -0.54
C LYS A 35 6.84 -29.90 -1.90
N ASP A 36 6.02 -30.58 -2.69
CA ASP A 36 5.67 -30.11 -4.03
C ASP A 36 4.76 -28.88 -3.96
N GLU A 37 3.74 -28.89 -3.08
CA GLU A 37 2.89 -27.71 -2.82
C GLU A 37 3.71 -26.51 -2.35
N TYR A 38 4.71 -26.72 -1.49
CA TYR A 38 5.62 -25.66 -1.07
C TYR A 38 6.47 -25.12 -2.22
N ASN A 39 7.01 -26.01 -3.06
CA ASN A 39 7.80 -25.60 -4.22
C ASN A 39 6.96 -24.80 -5.23
N ASP A 40 5.74 -25.23 -5.50
CA ASP A 40 4.81 -24.53 -6.39
C ASP A 40 4.46 -23.14 -5.82
N TRP A 41 4.23 -23.05 -4.52
CA TRP A 41 4.01 -21.77 -3.85
C TRP A 41 5.24 -20.85 -3.95
N VAL A 42 6.45 -21.37 -3.76
CA VAL A 42 7.69 -20.58 -3.91
C VAL A 42 7.85 -20.09 -5.35
N LEU A 43 7.58 -20.93 -6.35
CA LEU A 43 7.66 -20.53 -7.76
C LEU A 43 6.65 -19.45 -8.08
N ALA A 44 5.40 -19.61 -7.64
CA ALA A 44 4.37 -18.58 -7.83
C ALA A 44 4.75 -17.23 -7.18
N LYS A 45 5.34 -17.27 -5.98
CA LYS A 45 5.82 -16.05 -5.30
C LYS A 45 7.00 -15.40 -6.00
N LYS A 46 7.89 -16.18 -6.60
CA LYS A 46 8.98 -15.63 -7.42
C LYS A 46 8.46 -14.96 -8.68
N GLU A 47 7.51 -15.58 -9.37
CA GLU A 47 6.89 -14.98 -10.55
C GLU A 47 6.14 -13.68 -10.22
N GLU A 48 5.42 -13.67 -9.10
CA GLU A 48 4.75 -12.45 -8.60
C GLU A 48 5.75 -11.33 -8.34
N ALA A 49 6.88 -11.64 -7.68
CA ALA A 49 7.94 -10.67 -7.40
C ALA A 49 8.60 -10.13 -8.68
N ILE A 50 8.85 -10.99 -9.67
CA ILE A 50 9.41 -10.58 -10.97
C ILE A 50 8.43 -9.63 -11.68
N LYS A 51 7.16 -10.00 -11.78
CA LYS A 51 6.12 -9.14 -12.39
C LYS A 51 6.01 -7.79 -11.69
N LEU A 52 6.11 -7.78 -10.36
CA LEU A 52 6.08 -6.53 -9.59
C LEU A 52 7.30 -5.65 -9.89
N ALA A 53 8.49 -6.24 -9.97
CA ALA A 53 9.71 -5.51 -10.35
C ALA A 53 9.61 -4.93 -11.77
N GLU A 54 9.14 -5.70 -12.74
CA GLU A 54 8.89 -5.24 -14.11
C GLU A 54 7.91 -4.07 -14.16
N LEU A 55 6.82 -4.14 -13.38
CA LEU A 55 5.85 -3.05 -13.27
C LEU A 55 6.45 -1.80 -12.62
N THR A 56 7.36 -1.96 -11.68
CA THR A 56 8.04 -0.83 -11.00
C THR A 56 9.04 -0.14 -11.92
N GLU A 57 9.70 -0.89 -12.81
CA GLU A 57 10.66 -0.36 -13.79
C GLU A 57 9.99 0.18 -15.07
N LYS A 58 8.73 -0.20 -15.32
CA LYS A 58 7.99 0.28 -16.49
C LYS A 58 7.84 1.80 -16.45
N GLU A 59 7.99 2.43 -17.60
CA GLU A 59 7.55 3.83 -17.79
C GLU A 59 6.02 3.89 -17.83
N TRP A 60 5.45 4.66 -16.93
CA TRP A 60 4.01 4.85 -16.80
C TRP A 60 3.59 6.22 -17.31
N SER A 61 2.59 6.25 -18.17
CA SER A 61 1.93 7.50 -18.52
C SER A 61 1.01 7.99 -17.39
N LEU A 62 0.77 9.29 -17.35
CA LEU A 62 -0.19 9.90 -16.41
C LEU A 62 -1.57 9.23 -16.47
N ALA A 63 -2.07 8.94 -17.69
CA ALA A 63 -3.38 8.31 -17.87
C ALA A 63 -3.44 6.88 -17.27
N GLU A 64 -2.40 6.06 -17.49
CA GLU A 64 -2.33 4.71 -16.93
C GLU A 64 -2.28 4.74 -15.39
N LEU A 65 -1.47 5.64 -14.81
CA LEU A 65 -1.38 5.81 -13.37
C LEU A 65 -2.71 6.31 -12.79
N THR A 66 -3.34 7.29 -13.42
CA THR A 66 -4.64 7.81 -12.95
C THR A 66 -5.71 6.73 -12.96
N GLN A 67 -5.82 5.96 -14.04
CA GLN A 67 -6.79 4.85 -14.15
C GLN A 67 -6.54 3.77 -13.11
N ARG A 68 -5.29 3.36 -12.92
CA ARG A 68 -4.92 2.37 -11.90
C ARG A 68 -5.19 2.90 -10.49
N GLY A 69 -4.83 4.16 -10.25
CA GLY A 69 -4.98 4.84 -8.97
C GLY A 69 -6.44 4.97 -8.54
N GLU A 70 -7.35 5.20 -9.47
CA GLU A 70 -8.78 5.17 -9.19
C GLU A 70 -9.23 3.83 -8.59
N GLY A 71 -8.80 2.72 -9.18
CA GLY A 71 -9.11 1.39 -8.66
C GLY A 71 -8.50 1.11 -7.29
N VAL A 72 -7.30 1.62 -7.02
CA VAL A 72 -6.66 1.53 -5.69
C VAL A 72 -7.41 2.38 -4.68
N TYR A 73 -7.77 3.61 -5.05
CA TYR A 73 -8.53 4.55 -4.22
C TYR A 73 -9.87 3.97 -3.78
N GLN A 74 -10.63 3.42 -4.72
CA GLN A 74 -11.94 2.81 -4.44
C GLN A 74 -11.86 1.68 -3.43
N LYS A 75 -10.79 0.90 -3.44
CA LYS A 75 -10.62 -0.25 -2.54
C LYS A 75 -10.11 0.12 -1.16
N ASN A 76 -9.26 1.14 -1.05
CA ASN A 76 -8.47 1.37 0.16
C ASN A 76 -8.74 2.72 0.83
N CYS A 77 -9.27 3.72 0.12
CA CYS A 77 -9.30 5.11 0.58
C CYS A 77 -10.71 5.67 0.78
N VAL A 78 -11.67 5.21 -0.03
CA VAL A 78 -13.06 5.72 -0.07
C VAL A 78 -13.76 5.65 1.29
N ALA A 79 -13.48 4.64 2.09
CA ALA A 79 -14.14 4.47 3.39
C ALA A 79 -13.93 5.68 4.32
N CYS A 80 -12.78 6.35 4.21
CA CYS A 80 -12.44 7.52 5.02
C CYS A 80 -12.54 8.82 4.22
N HIS A 81 -12.03 8.84 2.99
CA HIS A 81 -11.93 10.06 2.18
C HIS A 81 -13.10 10.30 1.23
N GLN A 82 -14.08 9.41 1.19
CA GLN A 82 -15.28 9.43 0.35
C GLN A 82 -14.96 9.40 -1.16
N MET A 83 -15.96 9.06 -1.99
CA MET A 83 -15.80 9.00 -3.46
C MET A 83 -15.46 10.35 -4.10
N ASN A 84 -15.95 11.43 -3.51
CA ASN A 84 -15.74 12.81 -3.97
C ASN A 84 -14.48 13.47 -3.38
N GLY A 85 -13.71 12.75 -2.57
CA GLY A 85 -12.49 13.26 -1.95
C GLY A 85 -12.71 14.29 -0.83
N GLU A 86 -13.96 14.58 -0.42
CA GLU A 86 -14.26 15.59 0.60
C GLU A 86 -14.01 15.12 2.05
N GLY A 87 -13.82 13.80 2.22
CA GLY A 87 -13.60 13.23 3.54
C GLY A 87 -14.80 13.37 4.46
N LEU A 88 -14.55 13.31 5.76
CA LEU A 88 -15.53 13.51 6.83
C LEU A 88 -14.90 14.35 7.95
N PRO A 89 -14.81 15.66 7.79
CA PRO A 89 -14.26 16.55 8.83
C PRO A 89 -15.01 16.44 10.16
N PRO A 90 -14.34 16.57 11.30
CA PRO A 90 -12.89 16.83 11.46
C PRO A 90 -12.01 15.57 11.49
N ILE A 91 -12.58 14.36 11.34
CA ILE A 91 -11.87 13.09 11.57
C ILE A 91 -11.05 12.69 10.34
N PHE A 92 -11.65 12.75 9.15
CA PHE A 92 -11.03 12.39 7.89
C PHE A 92 -10.94 13.63 7.00
N PRO A 93 -9.73 14.16 6.74
CA PRO A 93 -9.56 15.38 5.97
C PRO A 93 -9.95 15.18 4.50
N ALA A 94 -10.34 16.29 3.87
CA ALA A 94 -10.53 16.32 2.43
C ALA A 94 -9.20 16.14 1.69
N LEU A 95 -9.27 15.43 0.57
CA LEU A 95 -8.20 15.35 -0.43
C LEU A 95 -8.49 16.30 -1.61
N ALA A 96 -9.77 16.49 -1.91
CA ALA A 96 -10.22 17.49 -2.86
C ALA A 96 -9.88 18.90 -2.35
N GLY A 97 -9.14 19.67 -3.13
CA GLY A 97 -8.70 21.03 -2.79
C GLY A 97 -7.67 21.09 -1.65
N SER A 98 -7.03 19.99 -1.30
CA SER A 98 -6.00 19.96 -0.26
C SER A 98 -4.67 20.49 -0.79
N ASP A 99 -4.10 21.49 -0.12
CA ASP A 99 -2.79 22.06 -0.46
C ASP A 99 -1.68 20.99 -0.47
N ILE A 100 -1.70 20.07 0.50
CA ILE A 100 -0.74 18.96 0.54
C ILE A 100 -0.87 18.11 -0.73
N VAL A 101 -2.10 17.74 -1.09
CA VAL A 101 -2.33 16.91 -2.28
C VAL A 101 -1.94 17.63 -3.55
N MET A 102 -2.22 18.93 -3.66
CA MET A 102 -2.00 19.70 -4.87
C MET A 102 -0.54 20.15 -5.07
N PHE A 103 0.18 20.46 -3.99
CA PHE A 103 1.46 21.18 -4.07
C PHE A 103 2.64 20.51 -3.36
N ASP A 104 2.41 19.43 -2.60
CA ASP A 104 3.47 18.77 -1.84
C ASP A 104 3.52 17.27 -2.13
N LYS A 105 4.15 16.94 -3.26
CA LYS A 105 4.33 15.55 -3.72
C LYS A 105 5.04 14.68 -2.69
N ASP A 106 6.10 15.20 -2.10
CA ASP A 106 6.95 14.45 -1.16
C ASP A 106 6.20 14.15 0.14
N ARG A 107 5.41 15.11 0.62
CA ARG A 107 4.56 14.90 1.79
C ARG A 107 3.44 13.89 1.53
N ASN A 108 2.88 13.85 0.33
CA ASN A 108 1.92 12.81 -0.07
C ASN A 108 2.54 11.41 0.02
N VAL A 109 3.75 11.26 -0.52
CA VAL A 109 4.50 9.99 -0.45
C VAL A 109 4.77 9.62 1.01
N GLU A 110 5.26 10.55 1.81
CA GLU A 110 5.54 10.33 3.23
C GLU A 110 4.30 9.88 4.01
N ILE A 111 3.16 10.55 3.83
CA ILE A 111 1.90 10.21 4.51
C ILE A 111 1.46 8.79 4.15
N LEU A 112 1.56 8.40 2.89
CA LEU A 112 1.16 7.06 2.46
C LEU A 112 2.13 6.00 2.97
N MET A 113 3.42 6.32 3.02
CA MET A 113 4.46 5.42 3.49
C MET A 113 4.47 5.24 5.02
N GLU A 114 4.32 6.32 5.77
CA GLU A 114 4.49 6.30 7.23
C GLU A 114 3.17 6.40 8.00
N GLY A 115 2.11 6.87 7.33
CA GLY A 115 0.87 7.27 8.00
C GLY A 115 1.01 8.61 8.72
N VAL A 116 0.03 8.93 9.54
CA VAL A 116 0.03 10.15 10.35
C VAL A 116 -0.05 9.78 11.82
N GLN A 117 1.00 10.13 12.57
CA GLN A 117 1.06 9.81 13.99
C GLN A 117 -0.10 10.46 14.76
N GLY A 118 -0.81 9.64 15.53
CA GLY A 118 -1.96 10.09 16.33
C GLY A 118 -3.28 10.25 15.56
N ALA A 119 -3.28 10.01 14.24
CA ALA A 119 -4.46 10.02 13.39
C ALA A 119 -4.90 8.62 12.95
N ALA A 120 -6.06 8.53 12.31
CA ALA A 120 -6.57 7.27 11.75
C ALA A 120 -5.85 6.85 10.46
N MET A 121 -5.11 7.76 9.80
CA MET A 121 -4.34 7.48 8.59
C MET A 121 -3.15 6.58 8.91
N GLN A 122 -3.25 5.32 8.53
CA GLN A 122 -2.20 4.32 8.74
C GLN A 122 -1.17 4.31 7.61
N SER A 123 -0.03 3.66 7.83
CA SER A 123 0.93 3.35 6.78
C SER A 123 0.37 2.31 5.82
N PHE A 124 0.57 2.52 4.52
CA PHE A 124 0.25 1.58 3.46
C PHE A 124 1.48 0.89 2.86
N ALA A 125 2.67 1.16 3.39
CA ALA A 125 3.94 0.64 2.87
C ALA A 125 4.01 -0.90 2.74
N ASN A 126 3.29 -1.62 3.60
CA ASN A 126 3.22 -3.08 3.58
C ASN A 126 1.94 -3.64 2.93
N GLN A 127 1.05 -2.77 2.44
CA GLN A 127 -0.24 -3.16 1.89
C GLN A 127 -0.34 -2.89 0.39
N LEU A 128 0.34 -1.85 -0.08
CA LEU A 128 0.35 -1.42 -1.48
C LEU A 128 1.74 -1.60 -2.09
N SER A 129 1.77 -1.98 -3.36
CA SER A 129 3.00 -1.96 -4.14
C SER A 129 3.45 -0.53 -4.44
N GLU A 130 4.72 -0.37 -4.85
CA GLU A 130 5.27 0.92 -5.28
C GLU A 130 4.42 1.54 -6.39
N VAL A 131 3.98 0.71 -7.32
CA VAL A 131 3.14 1.13 -8.45
C VAL A 131 1.76 1.56 -7.98
N ASP A 132 1.14 0.83 -7.03
CA ASP A 132 -0.18 1.19 -6.50
C ASP A 132 -0.13 2.46 -5.66
N MET A 133 0.95 2.66 -4.90
CA MET A 133 1.17 3.90 -4.14
C MET A 133 1.34 5.10 -5.07
N ALA A 134 2.21 4.99 -6.08
CA ALA A 134 2.39 6.03 -7.08
C ALA A 134 1.08 6.35 -7.82
N ALA A 135 0.35 5.31 -8.21
CA ALA A 135 -0.90 5.43 -8.93
C ALA A 135 -1.99 6.14 -8.10
N VAL A 136 -2.17 5.76 -6.83
CA VAL A 136 -3.21 6.39 -5.99
C VAL A 136 -2.88 7.83 -5.64
N ILE A 137 -1.61 8.18 -5.40
CA ILE A 137 -1.19 9.57 -5.20
C ILE A 137 -1.45 10.36 -6.49
N THR A 138 -1.05 9.83 -7.64
CA THR A 138 -1.30 10.47 -8.95
C THR A 138 -2.80 10.67 -9.16
N TYR A 139 -3.64 9.66 -8.89
CA TYR A 139 -5.08 9.80 -9.02
C TYR A 139 -5.63 10.94 -8.15
N THR A 140 -5.28 11.01 -6.87
CA THR A 140 -5.78 12.06 -5.96
C THR A 140 -5.31 13.45 -6.38
N ARG A 141 -4.15 13.58 -7.00
CA ARG A 141 -3.62 14.83 -7.57
C ARG A 141 -4.32 15.23 -8.86
N GLN A 142 -4.96 14.30 -9.56
CA GLN A 142 -5.67 14.55 -10.81
C GLN A 142 -7.18 14.69 -10.62
N ALA A 143 -7.75 14.08 -9.57
CA ALA A 143 -9.19 14.05 -9.35
C ALA A 143 -9.73 15.35 -8.74
N TRP A 144 -11.05 15.53 -8.83
CA TRP A 144 -11.84 16.54 -8.12
C TRP A 144 -11.40 17.99 -8.35
N GLY A 145 -10.81 18.30 -9.52
CA GLY A 145 -10.31 19.63 -9.83
C GLY A 145 -8.92 19.94 -9.27
N ASN A 146 -8.26 18.97 -8.64
CA ASN A 146 -6.91 19.16 -8.12
C ASN A 146 -5.88 19.38 -9.23
N ALA A 147 -6.08 18.75 -10.41
CA ALA A 147 -5.18 18.92 -11.55
C ALA A 147 -5.14 20.34 -12.08
N GLU A 148 -6.31 20.99 -12.14
CA GLU A 148 -6.45 22.35 -12.67
C GLU A 148 -5.91 23.41 -11.70
N ASN A 149 -5.90 23.11 -10.41
CA ASN A 149 -5.55 24.07 -9.36
C ASN A 149 -4.19 23.78 -8.70
N GLY A 150 -3.58 22.64 -9.00
CA GLY A 150 -2.31 22.21 -8.40
C GLY A 150 -1.09 22.54 -9.27
N ASP A 151 0.05 21.96 -8.90
CA ASP A 151 1.34 22.16 -9.58
C ASP A 151 1.52 21.34 -10.87
N GLY A 152 0.57 20.45 -11.19
CA GLY A 152 0.61 19.57 -12.36
C GLY A 152 1.60 18.39 -12.25
N GLU A 153 2.31 18.25 -11.15
CA GLU A 153 3.20 17.10 -10.93
C GLU A 153 2.40 15.82 -10.62
N TYR A 154 2.98 14.68 -10.97
CA TYR A 154 2.44 13.37 -10.61
C TYR A 154 3.56 12.47 -10.07
N VAL A 155 3.18 11.39 -9.41
CA VAL A 155 4.11 10.46 -8.76
C VAL A 155 4.27 9.22 -9.61
N VAL A 156 5.51 8.81 -9.84
CA VAL A 156 5.88 7.58 -10.54
C VAL A 156 6.44 6.54 -9.57
N PRO A 157 6.46 5.25 -9.93
CA PRO A 157 6.94 4.21 -9.02
C PRO A 157 8.37 4.43 -8.52
N SER A 158 9.24 5.04 -9.33
CA SER A 158 10.59 5.39 -8.93
C SER A 158 10.66 6.39 -7.78
N ASP A 159 9.70 7.31 -7.64
CA ASP A 159 9.65 8.24 -6.51
C ASP A 159 9.43 7.49 -5.19
N ILE A 160 8.58 6.46 -5.21
CA ILE A 160 8.33 5.61 -4.04
C ILE A 160 9.57 4.77 -3.69
N VAL A 161 10.25 4.23 -4.71
CA VAL A 161 11.50 3.48 -4.51
C VAL A 161 12.58 4.39 -3.93
N GLU A 162 12.71 5.63 -4.42
CA GLU A 162 13.68 6.61 -3.91
C GLU A 162 13.40 6.96 -2.45
N TYR A 163 12.14 7.15 -2.08
CA TYR A 163 11.76 7.40 -0.69
C TYR A 163 12.15 6.27 0.26
N LYS A 164 12.11 5.00 -0.21
CA LYS A 164 12.49 3.81 0.59
C LYS A 164 13.99 3.68 0.83
N LYS A 165 14.83 4.39 0.08
CA LYS A 165 16.29 4.32 0.27
C LYS A 165 16.67 4.91 1.63
N PRO A 166 17.68 4.33 2.33
CA PRO A 166 18.17 4.88 3.56
C PRO A 166 18.59 6.34 3.34
N LYS A 167 18.06 7.26 4.11
CA LYS A 167 18.53 8.63 4.14
C LYS A 167 19.87 8.60 4.87
N ILE A 168 21.00 8.70 4.10
CA ILE A 168 22.38 8.72 4.60
C ILE A 168 22.65 10.08 5.24
#